data_48add230dbebf00f81b38d6e69d0a315
#
_entry.id   48add230dbebf00f81b38d6e69d0a315
#
_cell.length_a   1.000
_cell.length_b   1.000
_cell.length_c   1.000
_cell.angle_alpha   90.00
_cell.angle_beta   90.00
_cell.angle_gamma   90.00
#
_symmetry.space_group_name_H-M   'P 1'
#
loop_
_entity.id
_entity.type
_entity.pdbx_description
1 polymer ?
#
loop_
_entity_poly.entity_id
_entity_poly.type
_entity_poly.pdbx_seq_one_letter_code
_entity_poly.pdbx_strand_id
1 'polypeptide(L)'
;MDKNCFKKILPYLLCILAFVVITYAYAPQLLTGKVVNQSDISSWQGMSNEIVTYNNEHPGERALWTNSMFGGMPATSISVIYKGDYTQPVYDLFFTGERPASYLLISLIGGFLLFLAFGVNYWLAFLGAIAITFCSYNMQIIQVGQN
;
A
#
# COMPACT_ATOMS: atom_id res chain seq x y z
N MET A 1 16.48 24.77 19.85
CA MET A 1 15.82 24.72 18.54
C MET A 1 15.20 26.09 18.30
N ASP A 2 15.71 26.81 17.29
CA ASP A 2 15.30 28.20 17.04
C ASP A 2 13.81 28.31 16.72
N LYS A 3 13.11 29.19 17.46
CA LYS A 3 11.67 29.48 17.25
C LYS A 3 11.36 29.87 15.80
N ASN A 4 12.34 30.41 15.07
CA ASN A 4 12.21 30.77 13.66
C ASN A 4 12.28 29.57 12.70
N CYS A 5 13.03 28.52 13.04
CA CYS A 5 13.09 27.28 12.26
C CYS A 5 11.75 26.51 12.38
N PHE A 6 11.20 26.43 13.59
CA PHE A 6 9.92 25.76 13.83
C PHE A 6 8.75 26.42 13.06
N LYS A 7 8.69 27.76 13.01
CA LYS A 7 7.67 28.48 12.24
C LYS A 7 7.73 28.21 10.74
N LYS A 8 8.91 27.93 10.19
CA LYS A 8 9.08 27.60 8.76
C LYS A 8 8.64 26.16 8.44
N ILE A 9 8.82 25.23 9.38
CA ILE A 9 8.51 23.81 9.19
C ILE A 9 7.04 23.52 9.51
N LEU A 10 6.43 24.31 10.39
CA LEU A 10 5.06 24.11 10.85
C LEU A 10 4.01 23.90 9.72
N PRO A 11 3.97 24.69 8.63
CA PRO A 11 2.99 24.49 7.57
C PRO A 11 3.13 23.13 6.87
N TYR A 12 4.34 22.61 6.71
CA TYR A 12 4.58 21.30 6.11
C TYR A 12 4.11 20.17 7.03
N LEU A 13 4.34 20.30 8.34
CA LEU A 13 3.82 19.34 9.33
C LEU A 13 2.30 19.33 9.37
N LEU A 14 1.66 20.51 9.25
CA LEU A 14 0.21 20.61 9.17
C LEU A 14 -0.35 19.94 7.92
N CYS A 15 0.33 20.06 6.77
CA CYS A 15 -0.05 19.33 5.56
C CYS A 15 0.03 17.81 5.76
N ILE A 16 1.10 17.30 6.37
CA ILE A 16 1.25 15.86 6.66
C ILE A 16 0.14 15.39 7.62
N LEU A 17 -0.14 16.15 8.67
CA LEU A 17 -1.23 15.83 9.59
C LEU A 17 -2.59 15.81 8.87
N ALA A 18 -2.83 16.78 7.99
CA ALA A 18 -4.03 16.82 7.17
C ALA A 18 -4.15 15.60 6.25
N PHE A 19 -3.05 15.10 5.68
CA PHE A 19 -3.06 13.87 4.90
C PHE A 19 -3.49 12.65 5.70
N VAL A 20 -3.02 12.52 6.95
CA VAL A 20 -3.49 11.46 7.85
C VAL A 20 -4.99 11.56 8.09
N VAL A 21 -5.49 12.76 8.39
CA VAL A 21 -6.93 12.99 8.59
C VAL A 21 -7.73 12.66 7.34
N ILE A 22 -7.29 13.10 6.16
CA ILE A 22 -7.95 12.83 4.87
C ILE A 22 -8.00 11.32 4.60
N THR A 23 -6.89 10.61 4.83
CA THR A 23 -6.80 9.16 4.62
C THR A 23 -7.83 8.41 5.45
N TYR A 24 -7.90 8.69 6.75
CA TYR A 24 -8.85 8.01 7.63
C TYR A 24 -10.29 8.53 7.50
N ALA A 25 -10.49 9.77 7.08
CA ALA A 25 -11.83 10.27 6.72
C ALA A 25 -12.38 9.59 5.46
N TYR A 26 -11.51 9.24 4.50
CA TYR A 26 -11.90 8.48 3.32
C TYR A 26 -12.24 7.02 3.63
N ALA A 27 -11.50 6.40 4.52
CA ALA A 27 -11.69 4.99 4.88
C ALA A 27 -11.93 4.81 6.40
N PRO A 28 -13.02 5.34 6.96
CA PRO A 28 -13.27 5.32 8.42
C PRO A 28 -13.46 3.90 8.97
N GLN A 29 -13.82 2.92 8.14
CA GLN A 29 -14.00 1.53 8.53
C GLN A 29 -12.70 0.89 9.03
N LEU A 30 -11.55 1.38 8.57
CA LEU A 30 -10.23 0.91 9.02
C LEU A 30 -9.99 1.20 10.51
N LEU A 31 -10.56 2.28 11.04
CA LEU A 31 -10.49 2.60 12.47
C LEU A 31 -11.26 1.59 13.34
N THR A 32 -12.18 0.85 12.74
CA THR A 32 -12.96 -0.20 13.42
C THR A 32 -12.40 -1.61 13.18
N GLY A 33 -11.19 -1.73 12.62
CA GLY A 33 -10.55 -3.00 12.33
C GLY A 33 -11.17 -3.80 11.18
N LYS A 34 -11.99 -3.14 10.34
CA LYS A 34 -12.56 -3.76 9.14
C LYS A 34 -11.59 -3.64 7.98
N VAL A 35 -11.32 -4.75 7.32
CA VAL A 35 -10.46 -4.79 6.12
C VAL A 35 -11.33 -4.61 4.88
N VAL A 36 -10.84 -3.83 3.92
CA VAL A 36 -11.50 -3.69 2.62
C VAL A 36 -11.35 -4.99 1.83
N ASN A 37 -12.47 -5.56 1.40
CA ASN A 37 -12.44 -6.74 0.55
C ASN A 37 -12.04 -6.33 -0.87
N GLN A 38 -10.84 -6.72 -1.27
CA GLN A 38 -10.29 -6.46 -2.60
C GLN A 38 -10.42 -7.74 -3.44
N SER A 39 -11.11 -7.66 -4.57
CA SER A 39 -11.48 -8.82 -5.38
C SER A 39 -10.28 -9.65 -5.85
N ASP A 40 -9.21 -8.98 -6.30
CA ASP A 40 -8.02 -9.66 -6.81
C ASP A 40 -7.24 -10.36 -5.69
N ILE A 41 -7.17 -9.75 -4.51
CA ILE A 41 -6.53 -10.37 -3.34
C ILE A 41 -7.32 -11.60 -2.90
N SER A 42 -8.65 -11.52 -2.84
CA SER A 42 -9.50 -12.66 -2.49
C SER A 42 -9.38 -13.79 -3.52
N SER A 43 -9.32 -13.45 -4.81
CA SER A 43 -9.12 -14.41 -5.89
C SER A 43 -7.74 -15.05 -5.81
N TRP A 44 -6.71 -14.25 -5.60
CA TRP A 44 -5.33 -14.73 -5.42
C TRP A 44 -5.20 -15.68 -4.21
N GLN A 45 -5.81 -15.34 -3.07
CA GLN A 45 -5.84 -16.22 -1.90
C GLN A 45 -6.49 -17.56 -2.20
N GLY A 46 -7.61 -17.55 -2.93
CA GLY A 46 -8.27 -18.79 -3.36
C GLY A 46 -7.37 -19.63 -4.28
N MET A 47 -6.73 -19.00 -5.26
CA MET A 47 -5.85 -19.67 -6.23
C MET A 47 -4.56 -20.20 -5.59
N SER A 48 -4.00 -19.51 -4.61
CA SER A 48 -2.76 -19.91 -3.92
C SER A 48 -2.99 -20.87 -2.76
N ASN A 49 -4.21 -21.14 -2.38
CA ASN A 49 -4.54 -21.94 -1.18
C ASN A 49 -3.95 -23.34 -1.22
N GLU A 50 -3.96 -24.02 -2.37
CA GLU A 50 -3.35 -25.35 -2.53
C GLU A 50 -1.86 -25.33 -2.18
N ILE A 51 -1.14 -24.33 -2.68
CA ILE A 51 0.31 -24.13 -2.43
C ILE A 51 0.56 -23.85 -0.95
N VAL A 52 -0.24 -22.98 -0.34
CA VAL A 52 -0.12 -22.63 1.09
C VAL A 52 -0.37 -23.84 1.96
N THR A 53 -1.41 -24.62 1.66
CA THR A 53 -1.75 -25.85 2.39
C THR A 53 -0.61 -26.86 2.30
N TYR A 54 -0.11 -27.15 1.10
CA TYR A 54 1.01 -28.07 0.91
C TYR A 54 2.25 -27.63 1.69
N ASN A 55 2.64 -26.38 1.60
CA ASN A 55 3.81 -25.85 2.30
C ASN A 55 3.69 -25.91 3.83
N ASN A 56 2.46 -25.79 4.36
CA ASN A 56 2.19 -25.92 5.80
C ASN A 56 2.25 -27.37 6.27
N GLU A 57 1.78 -28.31 5.45
CA GLU A 57 1.78 -29.74 5.76
C GLU A 57 3.18 -30.37 5.60
N HIS A 58 4.05 -29.77 4.77
CA HIS A 58 5.39 -30.26 4.46
C HIS A 58 6.46 -29.20 4.81
N PRO A 59 6.76 -28.96 6.11
CA PRO A 59 7.75 -27.97 6.51
C PRO A 59 9.14 -28.29 5.95
N GLY A 60 9.69 -27.38 5.17
CA GLY A 60 11.00 -27.53 4.53
C GLY A 60 10.94 -27.91 3.04
N GLU A 61 9.80 -28.38 2.57
CA GLU A 61 9.54 -28.61 1.16
C GLU A 61 8.77 -27.41 0.57
N ARG A 62 8.91 -27.23 -0.75
CA ARG A 62 8.20 -26.18 -1.47
C ARG A 62 7.32 -26.79 -2.54
N ALA A 63 6.06 -26.39 -2.59
CA ALA A 63 5.23 -26.68 -3.75
C ALA A 63 5.86 -26.04 -4.99
N LEU A 64 6.19 -26.85 -5.99
CA LEU A 64 6.73 -26.37 -7.28
C LEU A 64 5.64 -26.27 -8.35
N TRP A 65 4.54 -26.94 -8.16
CA TRP A 65 3.40 -27.01 -9.08
C TRP A 65 2.09 -26.86 -8.34
N THR A 66 1.08 -26.32 -8.99
CA THR A 66 -0.31 -26.29 -8.51
C THR A 66 -1.26 -26.70 -9.61
N ASN A 67 -2.32 -27.41 -9.25
CA ASN A 67 -3.40 -27.79 -10.17
C ASN A 67 -4.62 -26.86 -10.05
N SER A 68 -4.57 -25.87 -9.20
CA SER A 68 -5.71 -24.99 -8.90
C SER A 68 -6.16 -24.14 -10.08
N MET A 69 -5.31 -23.96 -11.12
CA MET A 69 -5.60 -23.11 -12.27
C MET A 69 -5.09 -23.68 -13.58
N PHE A 70 -5.79 -23.37 -14.68
CA PHE A 70 -5.37 -23.64 -16.08
C PHE A 70 -4.99 -25.11 -16.38
N GLY A 71 -5.48 -26.07 -15.58
CA GLY A 71 -5.06 -27.46 -15.69
C GLY A 71 -3.66 -27.76 -15.15
N GLY A 72 -3.09 -26.83 -14.41
CA GLY A 72 -1.79 -26.91 -13.75
C GLY A 72 -0.80 -25.86 -14.23
N MET A 73 -0.04 -25.31 -13.27
CA MET A 73 0.98 -24.29 -13.56
C MET A 73 2.07 -24.30 -12.48
N PRO A 74 3.26 -23.71 -12.78
CA PRO A 74 4.31 -23.55 -11.78
C PRO A 74 3.83 -22.72 -10.59
N ALA A 75 4.03 -23.22 -9.37
CA ALA A 75 3.62 -22.56 -8.13
C ALA A 75 4.24 -21.15 -7.99
N THR A 76 5.44 -20.94 -8.55
CA THR A 76 6.14 -19.65 -8.56
C THR A 76 5.37 -18.54 -9.29
N SER A 77 4.44 -18.88 -10.15
CA SER A 77 3.62 -17.89 -10.89
C SER A 77 2.50 -17.29 -10.05
N ILE A 78 2.12 -17.96 -8.94
CA ILE A 78 1.07 -17.54 -8.03
C ILE A 78 1.61 -17.24 -6.63
N SER A 79 2.62 -18.00 -6.17
CA SER A 79 3.19 -17.86 -4.85
C SER A 79 4.15 -16.68 -4.80
N VAL A 80 3.82 -15.69 -3.97
CA VAL A 80 4.61 -14.44 -3.80
C VAL A 80 5.54 -14.52 -2.59
N ILE A 81 5.54 -15.63 -1.83
CA ILE A 81 6.35 -15.75 -0.61
C ILE A 81 7.72 -16.36 -0.98
N TYR A 82 8.71 -15.50 -1.17
CA TYR A 82 10.09 -15.91 -1.38
C TYR A 82 10.90 -15.73 -0.10
N LYS A 83 11.48 -16.85 0.40
CA LYS A 83 12.52 -16.74 1.42
C LYS A 83 13.75 -16.10 0.76
N GLY A 84 14.15 -14.91 1.18
CA GLY A 84 15.28 -14.16 0.61
C GLY A 84 14.88 -12.92 -0.17
N ASP A 85 13.66 -12.44 -0.03
CA ASP A 85 13.28 -11.11 -0.48
C ASP A 85 13.88 -10.07 0.49
N TYR A 86 15.01 -9.50 0.07
CA TYR A 86 15.70 -8.45 0.83
C TYR A 86 15.00 -7.09 0.75
N THR A 87 14.00 -6.94 -0.13
CA THR A 87 13.23 -5.72 -0.27
C THR A 87 12.04 -5.66 0.68
N GLN A 88 11.60 -6.80 1.21
CA GLN A 88 10.47 -6.90 2.13
C GLN A 88 10.57 -5.95 3.34
N PRO A 89 11.71 -5.83 4.07
CA PRO A 89 11.82 -4.90 5.19
C PRO A 89 11.64 -3.43 4.79
N VAL A 90 12.08 -3.06 3.58
CA VAL A 90 11.90 -1.72 3.05
C VAL A 90 10.42 -1.47 2.72
N TYR A 91 9.78 -2.46 2.10
CA TYR A 91 8.35 -2.43 1.83
C TYR A 91 7.54 -2.29 3.13
N ASP A 92 7.83 -3.10 4.14
CA ASP A 92 7.13 -3.08 5.42
C ASP A 92 7.31 -1.75 6.16
N LEU A 93 8.47 -1.10 6.02
CA LEU A 93 8.72 0.23 6.58
C LEU A 93 7.82 1.30 5.93
N PHE A 94 7.70 1.27 4.61
CA PHE A 94 6.91 2.27 3.87
C PHE A 94 5.41 2.00 3.95
N PHE A 95 5.00 0.74 3.98
CA PHE A 95 3.60 0.32 3.96
C PHE A 95 3.12 -0.18 5.32
N THR A 96 3.63 0.43 6.40
CA THR A 96 3.12 0.19 7.75
C THR A 96 1.66 0.61 7.88
N GLY A 97 0.82 -0.30 8.37
CA GLY A 97 -0.59 -0.05 8.61
C GLY A 97 -1.54 -0.82 7.70
N GLU A 98 -2.82 -0.61 7.95
CA GLU A 98 -3.89 -1.30 7.23
C GLU A 98 -4.02 -0.81 5.78
N ARG A 99 -4.16 -1.74 4.85
CA ARG A 99 -4.50 -1.42 3.46
C ARG A 99 -6.00 -1.06 3.36
N PRO A 100 -6.39 -0.06 2.57
CA PRO A 100 -5.62 0.77 1.64
C PRO A 100 -5.03 2.06 2.23
N ALA A 101 -5.17 2.33 3.54
CA ALA A 101 -4.74 3.60 4.13
C ALA A 101 -3.24 3.87 3.94
N SER A 102 -2.40 2.83 4.06
CA SER A 102 -0.95 2.95 3.86
C SER A 102 -0.60 3.42 2.44
N TYR A 103 -1.28 2.91 1.42
CA TYR A 103 -1.06 3.34 0.03
C TYR A 103 -1.50 4.77 -0.22
N LEU A 104 -2.68 5.15 0.30
CA LEU A 104 -3.15 6.54 0.19
C LEU A 104 -2.19 7.50 0.87
N LEU A 105 -1.72 7.16 2.06
CA LEU A 105 -0.82 8.02 2.83
C LEU A 105 0.53 8.19 2.13
N ILE A 106 1.12 7.09 1.63
CA ILE A 106 2.37 7.15 0.87
C ILE A 106 2.22 7.96 -0.41
N SER A 107 1.12 7.76 -1.14
CA SER A 107 0.84 8.51 -2.36
C SER A 107 0.70 10.01 -2.09
N LEU A 108 -0.01 10.39 -1.02
CA LEU A 108 -0.16 11.79 -0.59
C LEU A 108 1.19 12.41 -0.20
N ILE A 109 1.98 11.74 0.63
CA ILE A 109 3.29 12.23 1.06
C ILE A 109 4.26 12.27 -0.12
N GLY A 110 4.34 11.21 -0.93
CA GLY A 110 5.20 11.13 -2.09
C GLY A 110 4.87 12.20 -3.14
N GLY A 111 3.61 12.38 -3.46
CA GLY A 111 3.15 13.45 -4.36
C GLY A 111 3.48 14.85 -3.82
N PHE A 112 3.26 15.07 -2.54
CA PHE A 112 3.60 16.33 -1.88
C PHE A 112 5.09 16.63 -1.96
N LEU A 113 5.96 15.68 -1.61
CA LEU A 113 7.40 15.82 -1.70
C LEU A 113 7.88 16.05 -3.14
N LEU A 114 7.26 15.35 -4.11
CA LEU A 114 7.55 15.53 -5.53
C LEU A 114 7.28 16.97 -5.99
N PHE A 115 6.12 17.53 -5.67
CA PHE A 115 5.80 18.91 -6.02
C PHE A 115 6.71 19.92 -5.33
N LEU A 116 7.08 19.68 -4.06
CA LEU A 116 8.05 20.52 -3.36
C LEU A 116 9.42 20.45 -4.01
N ALA A 117 9.85 19.29 -4.50
CA ALA A 117 11.12 19.13 -5.22
C ALA A 117 11.15 19.91 -6.55
N PHE A 118 9.98 20.09 -7.20
CA PHE A 118 9.82 20.97 -8.37
C PHE A 118 9.71 22.46 -7.99
N GLY A 119 9.87 22.82 -6.73
CA GLY A 119 9.80 24.22 -6.29
C GLY A 119 8.38 24.80 -6.21
N VAL A 120 7.36 23.95 -6.25
CA VAL A 120 5.97 24.39 -6.11
C VAL A 120 5.69 24.83 -4.67
N ASN A 121 4.91 25.90 -4.51
CA ASN A 121 4.47 26.35 -3.19
C ASN A 121 3.73 25.24 -2.43
N TYR A 122 3.94 25.14 -1.11
CA TYR A 122 3.41 24.06 -0.30
C TYR A 122 1.87 23.91 -0.35
N TRP A 123 1.11 24.97 -0.53
CA TRP A 123 -0.34 24.92 -0.73
C TRP A 123 -0.74 24.25 -2.04
N LEU A 124 -0.07 24.64 -3.14
CA LEU A 124 -0.30 24.00 -4.44
C LEU A 124 0.21 22.57 -4.46
N ALA A 125 1.34 22.29 -3.78
CA ALA A 125 1.86 20.95 -3.60
C ALA A 125 0.87 20.07 -2.82
N PHE A 126 0.24 20.60 -1.77
CA PHE A 126 -0.79 19.92 -0.99
C PHE A 126 -2.01 19.56 -1.86
N LEU A 127 -2.54 20.52 -2.62
CA LEU A 127 -3.67 20.28 -3.52
C LEU A 127 -3.31 19.30 -4.65
N GLY A 128 -2.12 19.44 -5.23
CA GLY A 128 -1.63 18.54 -6.26
C GLY A 128 -1.47 17.09 -5.77
N ALA A 129 -0.96 16.90 -4.57
CA ALA A 129 -0.86 15.58 -3.94
C ALA A 129 -2.23 14.92 -3.76
N ILE A 130 -3.24 15.68 -3.32
CA ILE A 130 -4.62 15.19 -3.21
C ILE A 130 -5.16 14.82 -4.59
N ALA A 131 -4.99 15.69 -5.59
CA ALA A 131 -5.51 15.46 -6.94
C ALA A 131 -4.92 14.19 -7.59
N ILE A 132 -3.61 13.97 -7.43
CA ILE A 132 -2.95 12.76 -7.96
C ILE A 132 -3.40 11.52 -7.19
N THR A 133 -3.42 11.58 -5.87
CA THR A 133 -3.75 10.41 -5.04
C THR A 133 -5.19 9.96 -5.24
N PHE A 134 -6.14 10.90 -5.30
CA PHE A 134 -7.56 10.60 -5.46
C PHE A 134 -8.03 10.63 -6.92
N CYS A 135 -7.11 10.51 -7.89
CA CYS A 135 -7.51 10.33 -9.28
C CYS A 135 -8.22 8.99 -9.46
N SER A 136 -9.12 8.91 -10.45
CA SER A 136 -9.95 7.73 -10.69
C SER A 136 -9.12 6.46 -10.94
N TYR A 137 -7.97 6.57 -11.57
CA TYR A 137 -7.06 5.44 -11.82
C TYR A 137 -6.56 4.80 -10.52
N ASN A 138 -6.03 5.62 -9.60
CA ASN A 138 -5.56 5.11 -8.30
C ASN A 138 -6.68 4.51 -7.46
N MET A 139 -7.87 5.12 -7.51
CA MET A 139 -9.03 4.61 -6.79
C MET A 139 -9.48 3.24 -7.32
N GLN A 140 -9.47 3.04 -8.63
CA GLN A 140 -9.78 1.74 -9.24
C GLN A 140 -8.75 0.67 -8.85
N ILE A 141 -7.45 0.98 -8.91
CA ILE A 141 -6.38 0.04 -8.52
C ILE A 141 -6.54 -0.39 -7.05
N ILE A 142 -6.76 0.58 -6.15
CA ILE A 142 -6.96 0.30 -4.73
C ILE A 142 -8.21 -0.56 -4.49
N GLN A 143 -9.30 -0.29 -5.21
CA GLN A 143 -10.55 -1.04 -5.07
C GLN A 143 -10.41 -2.49 -5.54
N VAL A 144 -9.68 -2.72 -6.62
CA VAL A 144 -9.46 -4.06 -7.19
C VAL A 144 -8.42 -4.84 -6.39
N GLY A 145 -7.42 -4.16 -5.84
CA GLY A 145 -6.33 -4.78 -5.07
C GLY A 145 -5.08 -5.11 -5.89
N GLN A 146 -4.90 -4.42 -7.02
CA GLN A 146 -3.69 -4.48 -7.84
C GLN A 146 -2.63 -3.50 -7.32
N ASN A 147 -2.14 -3.74 -6.12
CA ASN A 147 -1.17 -2.86 -5.46
C ASN A 147 -0.02 -3.65 -4.82
#